data_15378f63f945e8f34ef934a7e09082b1
#
_entry.id   15378f63f945e8f34ef934a7e09082b1
#
_cell.length_a   1.000
_cell.length_b   1.000
_cell.length_c   1.000
_cell.angle_alpha   90.00
_cell.angle_beta   90.00
_cell.angle_gamma   90.00
#
_symmetry.space_group_name_H-M   'P 1'
#
loop_
_entity.id
_entity.type
_entity.pdbx_description
1 polymer ?
#
loop_
_entity_poly.entity_id
_entity_poly.type
_entity_poly.pdbx_seq_one_letter_code
_entity_poly.pdbx_strand_id
1 'polypeptide(L)'
;MAAHYDVLIVGGGIAGLSLASALAGSCSVALVEAEQELAYHTSSRSARQLIPSYGPEVVQELTVRTLELMAARDGQLPEPVLTPRSFMLIGSEESVRAEASGHMSPITHDRALELCPALVPGAFSAAGLDTGSFGCNAPLLLADHRLRAEAAGADIITGARVHSAQRLGSGWEIGAGQEAFEAGVMVNAAGAWADEIAVISGVEKLGLQPYRRTAAIVDVERPLPEQSPMVAAADNSFYFRREGEYVLISPVETVPSGPEDARPRPGDIERLIVRLNQVTTLGIRDVRSAWTGLRTEAADGVPVAGFDAEAPGFYWLAGQGGYGFQTSSAMAELAAGQILAGQGAGLGAGSGAGHSAGAAHHPASRTAEALAATRWSIRR
;
A
#
# COMPACT_ATOMS: atom_id res chain seq x y z
N MET A 1 11.23 -27.93 19.30
CA MET A 1 9.86 -28.10 18.74
C MET A 1 9.57 -26.79 18.01
N ALA A 2 8.99 -26.87 16.81
CA ALA A 2 8.55 -25.66 16.09
C ALA A 2 7.48 -24.90 16.89
N ALA A 3 7.56 -23.58 16.92
CA ALA A 3 6.52 -22.76 17.51
C ALA A 3 5.27 -22.82 16.63
N HIS A 4 4.09 -22.96 17.26
CA HIS A 4 2.83 -23.12 16.55
C HIS A 4 1.97 -21.85 16.68
N TYR A 5 1.42 -21.41 15.54
CA TYR A 5 0.56 -20.23 15.44
C TYR A 5 -0.70 -20.55 14.62
N ASP A 6 -1.77 -19.83 14.87
CA ASP A 6 -2.95 -19.88 14.00
C ASP A 6 -2.64 -19.23 12.64
N VAL A 7 -1.89 -18.13 12.66
CA VAL A 7 -1.52 -17.36 11.46
C VAL A 7 -0.04 -16.97 11.51
N LEU A 8 0.69 -17.26 10.43
CA LEU A 8 2.03 -16.72 10.20
C LEU A 8 2.01 -15.77 8.99
N ILE A 9 2.45 -14.53 9.20
CA ILE A 9 2.51 -13.47 8.19
C ILE A 9 3.94 -13.31 7.71
N VAL A 10 4.17 -13.41 6.40
CA VAL A 10 5.47 -13.20 5.77
C VAL A 10 5.55 -11.78 5.21
N GLY A 11 6.43 -10.96 5.81
CA GLY A 11 6.70 -9.59 5.42
C GLY A 11 6.21 -8.54 6.42
N GLY A 12 7.15 -7.74 6.93
CA GLY A 12 6.94 -6.69 7.93
C GLY A 12 6.72 -5.29 7.34
N GLY A 13 6.20 -5.20 6.11
CA GLY A 13 5.73 -3.95 5.51
C GLY A 13 4.37 -3.51 6.04
N ILE A 14 3.82 -2.42 5.48
CA ILE A 14 2.50 -1.88 5.92
C ILE A 14 1.39 -2.93 5.81
N ALA A 15 1.40 -3.79 4.80
CA ALA A 15 0.41 -4.85 4.62
C ALA A 15 0.44 -5.88 5.76
N GLY A 16 1.62 -6.42 6.06
CA GLY A 16 1.77 -7.41 7.14
C GLY A 16 1.53 -6.82 8.51
N LEU A 17 2.07 -5.63 8.80
CA LEU A 17 1.89 -4.97 10.10
C LEU A 17 0.43 -4.59 10.38
N SER A 18 -0.28 -4.05 9.38
CA SER A 18 -1.69 -3.72 9.55
C SER A 18 -2.54 -4.97 9.78
N LEU A 19 -2.26 -6.07 9.07
CA LEU A 19 -2.95 -7.34 9.26
C LEU A 19 -2.62 -7.97 10.64
N ALA A 20 -1.34 -7.99 11.03
CA ALA A 20 -0.95 -8.48 12.37
C ALA A 20 -1.71 -7.75 13.47
N SER A 21 -1.78 -6.41 13.38
CA SER A 21 -2.56 -5.56 14.29
C SER A 21 -4.06 -5.85 14.28
N ALA A 22 -4.62 -6.27 13.16
CA ALA A 22 -6.05 -6.57 13.03
C ALA A 22 -6.41 -7.97 13.56
N LEU A 23 -5.51 -8.94 13.47
CA LEU A 23 -5.69 -10.32 13.90
C LEU A 23 -5.34 -10.55 15.38
N ALA A 24 -4.33 -9.84 15.88
CA ALA A 24 -3.84 -10.02 17.24
C ALA A 24 -4.95 -9.80 18.28
N GLY A 25 -4.99 -10.68 19.28
CA GLY A 25 -6.08 -10.74 20.26
C GLY A 25 -7.27 -11.60 19.85
N SER A 26 -7.37 -12.00 18.56
CA SER A 26 -8.40 -12.93 18.08
C SER A 26 -7.84 -14.34 17.83
N CYS A 27 -6.54 -14.44 17.50
CA CYS A 27 -5.81 -15.69 17.30
C CYS A 27 -4.31 -15.47 17.57
N SER A 28 -3.54 -16.56 17.65
CA SER A 28 -2.10 -16.50 17.79
C SER A 28 -1.44 -16.12 16.46
N VAL A 29 -0.61 -15.07 16.46
CA VAL A 29 -0.01 -14.49 15.25
C VAL A 29 1.51 -14.42 15.37
N ALA A 30 2.22 -14.91 14.36
CA ALA A 30 3.62 -14.57 14.13
C ALA A 30 3.75 -13.73 12.85
N LEU A 31 4.64 -12.74 12.87
CA LEU A 31 5.07 -12.02 11.68
C LEU A 31 6.58 -12.19 11.53
N VAL A 32 7.02 -12.69 10.38
CA VAL A 32 8.44 -12.86 10.04
C VAL A 32 8.85 -11.86 8.96
N GLU A 33 9.96 -11.15 9.20
CA GLU A 33 10.54 -10.17 8.27
C GLU A 33 11.99 -10.56 7.93
N ALA A 34 12.32 -10.47 6.65
CA ALA A 34 13.65 -10.83 6.15
C ALA A 34 14.75 -9.87 6.62
N GLU A 35 14.43 -8.58 6.69
CA GLU A 35 15.35 -7.54 7.09
C GLU A 35 15.44 -7.41 8.62
N GLN A 36 16.48 -6.74 9.12
CA GLN A 36 16.63 -6.45 10.55
C GLN A 36 15.64 -5.38 11.05
N GLU A 37 15.14 -4.55 10.13
CA GLU A 37 14.20 -3.47 10.39
C GLU A 37 12.90 -3.72 9.64
N LEU A 38 11.77 -3.44 10.31
CA LEU A 38 10.45 -3.46 9.69
C LEU A 38 10.30 -2.35 8.66
N ALA A 39 9.49 -2.59 7.66
CA ALA A 39 9.17 -1.62 6.61
C ALA A 39 10.39 -1.11 5.82
N TYR A 40 11.51 -1.80 5.84
CA TYR A 40 12.79 -1.38 5.24
C TYR A 40 12.68 -1.00 3.76
N HIS A 41 11.90 -1.73 2.97
CA HIS A 41 11.74 -1.52 1.53
C HIS A 41 10.64 -0.48 1.21
N THR A 42 9.64 -0.84 0.42
CA THR A 42 8.63 0.05 -0.16
C THR A 42 7.87 0.89 0.87
N SER A 43 7.59 0.34 2.05
CA SER A 43 6.82 1.05 3.08
C SER A 43 7.55 2.24 3.69
N SER A 44 8.90 2.22 3.81
CA SER A 44 9.67 3.40 4.23
C SER A 44 9.83 4.45 3.12
N ARG A 45 9.56 4.08 1.86
CA ARG A 45 9.83 4.85 0.64
C ARG A 45 8.57 5.49 0.04
N SER A 46 7.51 5.62 0.85
CA SER A 46 6.21 6.17 0.44
C SER A 46 6.24 7.69 0.24
N ALA A 47 5.39 8.17 -0.68
CA ALA A 47 5.08 9.60 -0.80
C ALA A 47 4.24 10.14 0.37
N ARG A 48 3.71 9.26 1.22
CA ARG A 48 2.95 9.60 2.43
C ARG A 48 1.73 10.49 2.16
N GLN A 49 0.97 10.12 1.14
CA GLN A 49 -0.27 10.78 0.74
C GLN A 49 -1.37 9.72 0.53
N LEU A 50 -2.55 9.97 1.08
CA LEU A 50 -3.76 9.16 0.90
C LEU A 50 -4.73 9.97 0.04
N ILE A 51 -5.11 9.43 -1.13
CA ILE A 51 -5.83 10.17 -2.17
C ILE A 51 -7.07 9.38 -2.58
N PRO A 52 -8.28 9.76 -2.12
CA PRO A 52 -9.54 9.10 -2.50
C PRO A 52 -9.80 9.07 -4.01
N SER A 53 -9.34 10.07 -4.75
CA SER A 53 -9.50 10.15 -6.20
C SER A 53 -8.51 9.30 -7.00
N TYR A 54 -7.55 8.59 -6.34
CA TYR A 54 -6.44 7.92 -7.02
C TYR A 54 -6.59 6.40 -7.05
N GLY A 55 -6.45 5.84 -8.23
CA GLY A 55 -6.48 4.39 -8.48
C GLY A 55 -7.84 3.88 -9.00
N PRO A 56 -7.95 2.57 -9.26
CA PRO A 56 -9.21 1.92 -9.64
C PRO A 56 -10.32 2.13 -8.60
N GLU A 57 -11.58 2.01 -8.98
CA GLU A 57 -12.74 2.25 -8.11
C GLU A 57 -12.68 1.49 -6.79
N VAL A 58 -12.32 0.20 -6.82
CA VAL A 58 -12.14 -0.60 -5.60
C VAL A 58 -11.05 -0.05 -4.67
N VAL A 59 -9.99 0.53 -5.22
CA VAL A 59 -8.93 1.18 -4.43
C VAL A 59 -9.44 2.47 -3.81
N GLN A 60 -10.27 3.25 -4.53
CA GLN A 60 -10.91 4.45 -4.01
C GLN A 60 -11.85 4.12 -2.83
N GLU A 61 -12.68 3.08 -2.96
CA GLU A 61 -13.53 2.57 -1.86
C GLU A 61 -12.71 2.16 -0.63
N LEU A 62 -11.64 1.38 -0.83
CA LEU A 62 -10.72 0.98 0.24
C LEU A 62 -10.01 2.18 0.88
N THR A 63 -9.70 3.21 0.07
CA THR A 63 -9.08 4.44 0.60
C THR A 63 -10.04 5.20 1.50
N VAL A 64 -11.30 5.38 1.08
CA VAL A 64 -12.33 6.02 1.91
C VAL A 64 -12.50 5.24 3.22
N ARG A 65 -12.64 3.90 3.14
CA ARG A 65 -12.76 3.06 4.33
C ARG A 65 -11.54 3.15 5.25
N THR A 66 -10.34 3.20 4.69
CA THR A 66 -9.09 3.36 5.46
C THR A 66 -9.07 4.70 6.20
N LEU A 67 -9.48 5.80 5.55
CA LEU A 67 -9.58 7.12 6.18
C LEU A 67 -10.57 7.12 7.34
N GLU A 68 -11.73 6.48 7.20
CA GLU A 68 -12.71 6.31 8.29
C GLU A 68 -12.11 5.56 9.49
N LEU A 69 -11.43 4.43 9.22
CA LEU A 69 -10.81 3.61 10.25
C LEU A 69 -9.68 4.35 10.98
N MET A 70 -8.90 5.15 10.26
CA MET A 70 -7.85 5.97 10.84
C MET A 70 -8.43 7.12 11.67
N ALA A 71 -9.46 7.82 11.15
CA ALA A 71 -10.14 8.90 11.86
C ALA A 71 -10.79 8.42 13.17
N ALA A 72 -11.34 7.21 13.21
CA ALA A 72 -11.90 6.61 14.42
C ALA A 72 -10.84 6.38 15.53
N ARG A 73 -9.56 6.42 15.19
CA ARG A 73 -8.43 6.31 16.12
C ARG A 73 -7.80 7.65 16.48
N ASP A 74 -8.27 8.74 15.88
CA ASP A 74 -7.76 10.07 16.17
C ASP A 74 -7.93 10.41 17.67
N GLY A 75 -6.91 11.02 18.26
CA GLY A 75 -6.86 11.27 19.70
C GLY A 75 -6.38 10.09 20.58
N GLN A 76 -6.17 8.89 20.03
CA GLN A 76 -5.56 7.77 20.74
C GLN A 76 -4.03 7.71 20.55
N LEU A 77 -3.51 8.53 19.65
CA LEU A 77 -2.10 8.61 19.29
C LEU A 77 -1.48 9.92 19.80
N PRO A 78 -0.16 9.97 20.00
CA PRO A 78 0.52 11.16 20.52
C PRO A 78 0.41 12.39 19.59
N GLU A 79 0.22 12.15 18.30
CA GLU A 79 0.02 13.17 17.27
C GLU A 79 -0.89 12.61 16.16
N PRO A 80 -1.50 13.46 15.31
CA PRO A 80 -2.36 12.99 14.22
C PRO A 80 -1.59 12.16 13.20
N VAL A 81 -2.15 11.01 12.82
CA VAL A 81 -1.65 10.21 11.68
C VAL A 81 -1.98 10.86 10.35
N LEU A 82 -3.14 11.53 10.28
CA LEU A 82 -3.64 12.20 9.10
C LEU A 82 -3.56 13.72 9.26
N THR A 83 -3.01 14.38 8.24
CA THR A 83 -3.00 15.85 8.14
C THR A 83 -3.70 16.25 6.84
N PRO A 84 -4.73 17.13 6.88
CA PRO A 84 -5.39 17.60 5.67
C PRO A 84 -4.37 18.13 4.65
N ARG A 85 -4.35 17.56 3.46
CA ARG A 85 -3.55 18.01 2.33
C ARG A 85 -4.27 17.63 1.05
N SER A 86 -4.80 18.62 0.37
CA SER A 86 -5.47 18.42 -0.91
C SER A 86 -4.52 17.81 -1.95
N PHE A 87 -5.09 17.12 -2.92
CA PHE A 87 -4.39 16.65 -4.12
C PHE A 87 -4.89 17.42 -5.33
N MET A 88 -3.98 17.96 -6.12
CA MET A 88 -4.27 18.73 -7.32
C MET A 88 -3.62 18.07 -8.55
N LEU A 89 -4.43 17.77 -9.53
CA LEU A 89 -4.02 17.25 -10.82
C LEU A 89 -3.99 18.39 -11.83
N ILE A 90 -2.91 18.54 -12.59
CA ILE A 90 -2.75 19.59 -13.61
C ILE A 90 -2.36 18.98 -14.95
N GLY A 91 -2.80 19.61 -16.05
CA GLY A 91 -2.44 19.11 -17.38
C GLY A 91 -3.26 19.79 -18.50
N SER A 92 -3.43 19.09 -19.60
CA SER A 92 -4.42 19.45 -20.64
C SER A 92 -5.84 19.11 -20.17
N GLU A 93 -6.86 19.71 -20.80
CA GLU A 93 -8.26 19.36 -20.50
C GLU A 93 -8.54 17.86 -20.71
N GLU A 94 -7.97 17.28 -21.75
CA GLU A 94 -8.14 15.86 -22.06
C GLU A 94 -7.49 14.97 -21.01
N SER A 95 -6.23 15.24 -20.64
CA SER A 95 -5.51 14.42 -19.67
C SER A 95 -6.09 14.52 -18.26
N VAL A 96 -6.48 15.72 -17.81
CA VAL A 96 -7.13 15.90 -16.50
C VAL A 96 -8.50 15.21 -16.47
N ARG A 97 -9.28 15.28 -17.56
CA ARG A 97 -10.58 14.59 -17.65
C ARG A 97 -10.44 13.07 -17.66
N ALA A 98 -9.38 12.53 -18.28
CA ALA A 98 -9.12 11.09 -18.32
C ALA A 98 -8.77 10.50 -16.95
N GLU A 99 -8.04 11.26 -16.12
CA GLU A 99 -7.58 10.85 -14.81
C GLU A 99 -8.54 11.24 -13.66
N ALA A 100 -9.48 12.16 -13.89
CA ALA A 100 -10.41 12.63 -12.87
C ALA A 100 -11.42 11.54 -12.49
N SER A 101 -11.63 11.37 -11.18
CA SER A 101 -12.65 10.49 -10.60
C SER A 101 -13.75 11.29 -9.90
N GLY A 102 -14.76 10.60 -9.38
CA GLY A 102 -15.88 11.22 -8.65
C GLY A 102 -15.50 11.99 -7.39
N HIS A 103 -14.30 11.77 -6.86
CA HIS A 103 -13.75 12.51 -5.70
C HIS A 103 -13.01 13.81 -6.10
N MET A 104 -12.81 14.06 -7.38
CA MET A 104 -12.09 15.21 -7.89
C MET A 104 -13.04 16.20 -8.55
N SER A 105 -12.96 17.47 -8.16
CA SER A 105 -13.73 18.56 -8.75
C SER A 105 -12.85 19.41 -9.67
N PRO A 106 -13.31 19.79 -10.88
CA PRO A 106 -12.59 20.75 -11.69
C PRO A 106 -12.50 22.09 -11.01
N ILE A 107 -11.35 22.76 -11.15
CA ILE A 107 -11.12 24.12 -10.63
C ILE A 107 -10.64 25.04 -11.75
N THR A 108 -10.82 26.34 -11.58
CA THR A 108 -10.32 27.34 -12.51
C THR A 108 -8.79 27.39 -12.48
N HIS A 109 -8.20 27.86 -13.57
CA HIS A 109 -6.76 28.08 -13.69
C HIS A 109 -6.25 29.04 -12.58
N ASP A 110 -6.96 30.16 -12.35
CA ASP A 110 -6.60 31.13 -11.32
C ASP A 110 -6.64 30.50 -9.92
N ARG A 111 -7.65 29.65 -9.66
CA ARG A 111 -7.73 28.93 -8.39
C ARG A 111 -6.59 27.97 -8.18
N ALA A 112 -6.13 27.29 -9.23
CA ALA A 112 -4.95 26.43 -9.15
C ALA A 112 -3.68 27.21 -8.81
N LEU A 113 -3.50 28.39 -9.41
CA LEU A 113 -2.38 29.29 -9.09
C LEU A 113 -2.46 29.88 -7.69
N GLU A 114 -3.65 30.21 -7.18
CA GLU A 114 -3.82 30.61 -5.78
C GLU A 114 -3.41 29.51 -4.80
N LEU A 115 -3.81 28.25 -5.06
CA LEU A 115 -3.49 27.10 -4.22
C LEU A 115 -2.01 26.72 -4.28
N CYS A 116 -1.37 26.86 -5.43
CA CYS A 116 0.03 26.59 -5.64
C CYS A 116 0.71 27.70 -6.44
N PRO A 117 1.11 28.82 -5.80
CA PRO A 117 1.71 29.97 -6.47
C PRO A 117 3.06 29.67 -7.14
N ALA A 118 3.62 28.51 -6.86
CA ALA A 118 4.86 28.07 -7.53
C ALA A 118 4.64 27.59 -8.95
N LEU A 119 3.40 27.34 -9.39
CA LEU A 119 3.11 26.91 -10.77
C LEU A 119 3.32 28.07 -11.76
N VAL A 120 3.91 27.75 -12.93
CA VAL A 120 4.00 28.68 -14.05
C VAL A 120 2.65 28.71 -14.78
N PRO A 121 2.02 29.90 -14.99
CA PRO A 121 0.68 29.99 -15.56
C PRO A 121 0.50 29.29 -16.91
N GLY A 122 1.52 29.27 -17.77
CA GLY A 122 1.49 28.62 -19.08
C GLY A 122 1.78 27.11 -19.07
N ALA A 123 2.03 26.50 -17.91
CA ALA A 123 2.45 25.09 -17.83
C ALA A 123 1.29 24.08 -17.90
N PHE A 124 0.04 24.53 -17.75
CA PHE A 124 -1.16 23.68 -17.79
C PHE A 124 -2.37 24.48 -18.28
N SER A 125 -3.38 23.80 -18.78
CA SER A 125 -4.64 24.43 -19.23
C SER A 125 -5.87 24.00 -18.40
N ALA A 126 -5.74 22.92 -17.62
CA ALA A 126 -6.81 22.43 -16.75
C ALA A 126 -6.26 21.93 -15.42
N ALA A 127 -7.10 21.97 -14.40
CA ALA A 127 -6.79 21.44 -13.08
C ALA A 127 -8.03 20.78 -12.43
N GLY A 128 -7.78 19.71 -11.67
CA GLY A 128 -8.75 19.06 -10.80
C GLY A 128 -8.23 19.07 -9.35
N LEU A 129 -9.13 19.17 -8.38
CA LEU A 129 -8.81 19.21 -6.96
C LEU A 129 -9.60 18.16 -6.18
N ASP A 130 -8.89 17.34 -5.43
CA ASP A 130 -9.43 16.46 -4.40
C ASP A 130 -9.11 17.06 -3.02
N THR A 131 -10.13 17.56 -2.33
CA THR A 131 -10.02 18.15 -0.99
C THR A 131 -10.14 17.10 0.12
N GLY A 132 -10.55 15.88 -0.19
CA GLY A 132 -10.66 14.76 0.75
C GLY A 132 -9.35 14.00 0.95
N SER A 133 -8.27 14.48 0.39
CA SER A 133 -6.94 13.87 0.47
C SER A 133 -6.18 14.29 1.73
N PHE A 134 -5.30 13.42 2.23
CA PHE A 134 -4.53 13.64 3.46
C PHE A 134 -3.06 13.27 3.30
N GLY A 135 -2.18 14.05 3.93
CA GLY A 135 -0.84 13.61 4.27
C GLY A 135 -0.91 12.55 5.38
N CYS A 136 0.00 11.60 5.36
CA CYS A 136 0.07 10.53 6.35
C CYS A 136 1.41 10.54 7.08
N ASN A 137 1.38 10.52 8.41
CA ASN A 137 2.55 10.19 9.22
C ASN A 137 2.80 8.68 9.16
N ALA A 138 3.41 8.22 8.05
CA ALA A 138 3.64 6.80 7.80
C ALA A 138 4.50 6.11 8.87
N PRO A 139 5.59 6.73 9.40
CA PRO A 139 6.33 6.14 10.52
C PRO A 139 5.47 5.92 11.76
N LEU A 140 4.63 6.89 12.14
CA LEU A 140 3.74 6.77 13.29
C LEU A 140 2.69 5.66 13.06
N LEU A 141 2.11 5.58 11.86
CA LEU A 141 1.14 4.53 11.53
C LEU A 141 1.76 3.14 11.59
N LEU A 142 2.97 2.95 11.07
CA LEU A 142 3.70 1.68 11.14
C LEU A 142 4.01 1.30 12.60
N ALA A 143 4.45 2.27 13.41
CA ALA A 143 4.72 2.07 14.82
C ALA A 143 3.43 1.72 15.60
N ASP A 144 2.31 2.37 15.32
CA ASP A 144 1.02 2.05 15.95
C ASP A 144 0.58 0.62 15.63
N HIS A 145 0.64 0.20 14.37
CA HIS A 145 0.31 -1.17 13.99
C HIS A 145 1.20 -2.19 14.69
N ARG A 146 2.52 -1.93 14.73
CA ARG A 146 3.47 -2.79 15.45
C ARG A 146 3.12 -2.89 16.93
N LEU A 147 3.03 -1.77 17.62
CA LEU A 147 2.77 -1.73 19.07
C LEU A 147 1.46 -2.41 19.45
N ARG A 148 0.43 -2.23 18.63
CA ARG A 148 -0.88 -2.89 18.85
C ARG A 148 -0.79 -4.40 18.66
N ALA A 149 -0.10 -4.86 17.63
CA ALA A 149 0.10 -6.28 17.39
C ALA A 149 0.87 -6.92 18.56
N GLU A 150 1.98 -6.33 18.98
CA GLU A 150 2.81 -6.79 20.11
C GLU A 150 2.01 -6.75 21.44
N ALA A 151 1.29 -5.67 21.72
CA ALA A 151 0.47 -5.54 22.93
C ALA A 151 -0.68 -6.56 23.00
N ALA A 152 -1.16 -7.04 21.86
CA ALA A 152 -2.18 -8.07 21.76
C ALA A 152 -1.61 -9.50 21.64
N GLY A 153 -0.28 -9.66 21.79
CA GLY A 153 0.40 -10.96 21.89
C GLY A 153 0.89 -11.52 20.56
N ALA A 154 1.04 -10.71 19.51
CA ALA A 154 1.70 -11.16 18.28
C ALA A 154 3.22 -11.18 18.46
N ASP A 155 3.88 -12.22 17.93
CA ASP A 155 5.34 -12.29 17.86
C ASP A 155 5.82 -11.66 16.54
N ILE A 156 6.71 -10.66 16.63
CA ILE A 156 7.31 -9.99 15.48
C ILE A 156 8.80 -10.33 15.43
N ILE A 157 9.21 -11.05 14.38
CA ILE A 157 10.54 -11.64 14.26
C ILE A 157 11.23 -11.05 13.03
N THR A 158 12.28 -10.27 13.25
CA THR A 158 13.08 -9.65 12.18
C THR A 158 14.35 -10.46 11.90
N GLY A 159 15.00 -10.24 10.75
CA GLY A 159 16.16 -11.02 10.32
C GLY A 159 15.81 -12.49 9.99
N ALA A 160 14.55 -12.79 9.78
CA ALA A 160 14.00 -14.13 9.59
C ALA A 160 13.47 -14.31 8.16
N ARG A 161 14.39 -14.33 7.19
CA ARG A 161 14.04 -14.59 5.78
C ARG A 161 13.46 -16.00 5.60
N VAL A 162 12.27 -16.10 5.02
CA VAL A 162 11.65 -17.38 4.66
C VAL A 162 12.47 -18.01 3.53
N HIS A 163 12.85 -19.28 3.72
CA HIS A 163 13.64 -20.04 2.77
C HIS A 163 13.00 -21.39 2.40
N SER A 164 12.00 -21.83 3.15
CA SER A 164 11.21 -23.03 2.87
C SER A 164 9.79 -22.86 3.42
N ALA A 165 8.83 -23.41 2.72
CA ALA A 165 7.48 -23.60 3.25
C ALA A 165 6.87 -24.84 2.59
N GLN A 166 6.22 -25.68 3.40
CA GLN A 166 5.57 -26.89 2.90
C GLN A 166 4.28 -27.18 3.66
N ARG A 167 3.37 -27.86 2.98
CA ARG A 167 2.13 -28.31 3.63
C ARG A 167 2.43 -29.37 4.67
N LEU A 168 1.90 -29.17 5.88
CA LEU A 168 1.95 -30.15 6.97
C LEU A 168 0.54 -30.39 7.51
N GLY A 169 -0.06 -31.52 7.12
CA GLY A 169 -1.44 -31.82 7.47
C GLY A 169 -2.42 -30.77 6.90
N SER A 170 -3.13 -30.10 7.79
CA SER A 170 -4.07 -29.01 7.44
C SER A 170 -3.42 -27.61 7.43
N GLY A 171 -2.15 -27.50 7.87
CA GLY A 171 -1.40 -26.24 7.98
C GLY A 171 -0.13 -26.23 7.15
N TRP A 172 0.80 -25.39 7.58
CA TRP A 172 2.08 -25.12 6.95
C TRP A 172 3.23 -25.26 7.94
N GLU A 173 4.34 -25.84 7.49
CA GLU A 173 5.65 -25.75 8.14
C GLU A 173 6.49 -24.74 7.38
N ILE A 174 7.02 -23.72 8.06
CA ILE A 174 7.72 -22.59 7.46
C ILE A 174 9.11 -22.49 8.11
N GLY A 175 10.16 -22.58 7.30
CA GLY A 175 11.53 -22.28 7.71
C GLY A 175 11.87 -20.80 7.46
N ALA A 176 12.20 -20.08 8.53
CA ALA A 176 12.58 -18.67 8.41
C ALA A 176 13.78 -18.35 9.33
N GLY A 177 14.82 -17.72 8.76
CA GLY A 177 16.08 -17.52 9.48
C GLY A 177 16.72 -18.83 9.89
N GLN A 178 16.84 -19.08 11.20
CA GLN A 178 17.37 -20.33 11.78
C GLN A 178 16.29 -21.16 12.47
N GLU A 179 15.03 -20.74 12.38
CA GLU A 179 13.91 -21.33 13.10
C GLU A 179 12.91 -21.97 12.12
N ALA A 180 12.10 -22.86 12.67
CA ALA A 180 10.96 -23.46 11.98
C ALA A 180 9.69 -23.15 12.76
N PHE A 181 8.64 -22.84 12.03
CA PHE A 181 7.32 -22.47 12.54
C PHE A 181 6.26 -23.37 11.93
N GLU A 182 5.22 -23.65 12.69
CA GLU A 182 3.99 -24.28 12.19
C GLU A 182 2.85 -23.26 12.24
N ALA A 183 2.03 -23.19 11.19
CA ALA A 183 0.89 -22.28 11.16
C ALA A 183 -0.31 -22.92 10.46
N GLY A 184 -1.53 -22.62 10.96
CA GLY A 184 -2.77 -22.99 10.29
C GLY A 184 -2.96 -22.25 8.97
N VAL A 185 -2.63 -20.95 8.95
CA VAL A 185 -2.66 -20.07 7.77
C VAL A 185 -1.31 -19.39 7.59
N MET A 186 -0.77 -19.48 6.37
CA MET A 186 0.40 -18.71 5.93
C MET A 186 -0.06 -17.54 5.07
N VAL A 187 0.21 -16.31 5.53
CA VAL A 187 -0.13 -15.09 4.79
C VAL A 187 1.10 -14.58 4.06
N ASN A 188 1.00 -14.44 2.74
CA ASN A 188 2.03 -13.87 1.90
C ASN A 188 1.80 -12.35 1.73
N ALA A 189 2.46 -11.55 2.58
CA ALA A 189 2.49 -10.09 2.55
C ALA A 189 3.88 -9.54 2.16
N ALA A 190 4.66 -10.32 1.39
CA ALA A 190 6.07 -10.07 1.08
C ALA A 190 6.30 -9.01 -0.03
N GLY A 191 5.29 -8.22 -0.40
CA GLY A 191 5.42 -7.10 -1.33
C GLY A 191 6.03 -7.52 -2.68
N ALA A 192 7.20 -6.99 -3.02
CA ALA A 192 7.87 -7.30 -4.27
C ALA A 192 8.33 -8.77 -4.37
N TRP A 193 8.54 -9.45 -3.25
CA TRP A 193 8.96 -10.84 -3.16
C TRP A 193 7.79 -11.84 -3.08
N ALA A 194 6.54 -11.37 -3.23
CA ALA A 194 5.38 -12.23 -3.01
C ALA A 194 5.34 -13.44 -3.96
N ASP A 195 5.69 -13.29 -5.24
CA ASP A 195 5.77 -14.41 -6.18
C ASP A 195 6.93 -15.37 -5.86
N GLU A 196 8.04 -14.89 -5.28
CA GLU A 196 9.13 -15.75 -4.82
C GLU A 196 8.70 -16.59 -3.61
N ILE A 197 7.99 -16.00 -2.66
CA ILE A 197 7.42 -16.71 -1.51
C ILE A 197 6.41 -17.78 -1.97
N ALA A 198 5.59 -17.49 -2.98
CA ALA A 198 4.69 -18.49 -3.55
C ALA A 198 5.47 -19.70 -4.11
N VAL A 199 6.51 -19.44 -4.90
CA VAL A 199 7.36 -20.50 -5.46
C VAL A 199 8.03 -21.35 -4.35
N ILE A 200 8.58 -20.70 -3.32
CA ILE A 200 9.17 -21.39 -2.16
C ILE A 200 8.13 -22.29 -1.46
N SER A 201 6.86 -21.87 -1.46
CA SER A 201 5.73 -22.58 -0.85
C SER A 201 5.10 -23.65 -1.77
N GLY A 202 5.62 -23.84 -2.98
CA GLY A 202 5.01 -24.72 -3.97
C GLY A 202 3.65 -24.22 -4.48
N VAL A 203 3.36 -22.93 -4.33
CA VAL A 203 2.14 -22.26 -4.80
C VAL A 203 2.42 -21.60 -6.14
N GLU A 204 1.44 -21.62 -7.04
CA GLU A 204 1.58 -20.97 -8.33
C GLU A 204 1.63 -19.44 -8.15
N LYS A 205 2.60 -18.80 -8.81
CA LYS A 205 2.75 -17.34 -8.75
C LYS A 205 1.61 -16.63 -9.49
N LEU A 206 1.24 -15.45 -9.01
CA LEU A 206 0.21 -14.59 -9.64
C LEU A 206 0.74 -13.79 -10.84
N GLY A 207 2.06 -13.71 -11.03
CA GLY A 207 2.67 -12.87 -12.05
C GLY A 207 2.69 -11.39 -11.63
N LEU A 208 2.91 -11.15 -10.35
CA LEU A 208 3.03 -9.79 -9.81
C LEU A 208 4.28 -9.09 -10.37
N GLN A 209 4.11 -7.87 -10.85
CA GLN A 209 5.20 -7.10 -11.44
C GLN A 209 5.59 -5.94 -10.52
N PRO A 210 6.81 -5.94 -9.96
CA PRO A 210 7.38 -4.77 -9.31
C PRO A 210 7.76 -3.69 -10.33
N TYR A 211 7.44 -2.44 -10.03
CA TYR A 211 7.82 -1.25 -10.80
C TYR A 211 8.59 -0.29 -9.92
N ARG A 212 9.67 0.23 -10.44
CA ARG A 212 10.49 1.24 -9.78
C ARG A 212 9.72 2.55 -9.67
N ARG A 213 9.81 3.19 -8.50
CA ARG A 213 9.27 4.51 -8.23
C ARG A 213 10.26 5.29 -7.39
N THR A 214 10.88 6.29 -8.01
CA THR A 214 11.88 7.15 -7.36
C THR A 214 11.23 8.41 -6.80
N ALA A 215 11.75 8.87 -5.67
CA ALA A 215 11.43 10.17 -5.10
C ALA A 215 12.69 10.81 -4.50
N ALA A 216 12.66 12.11 -4.35
CA ALA A 216 13.73 12.87 -3.72
C ALA A 216 13.17 14.02 -2.87
N ILE A 217 13.91 14.38 -1.84
CA ILE A 217 13.74 15.64 -1.10
C ILE A 217 14.77 16.64 -1.66
N VAL A 218 14.30 17.82 -2.02
CA VAL A 218 15.12 18.85 -2.65
C VAL A 218 15.03 20.18 -1.91
N ASP A 219 16.13 20.92 -1.95
CA ASP A 219 16.17 22.33 -1.56
C ASP A 219 15.57 23.20 -2.65
N VAL A 220 14.82 24.22 -2.25
CA VAL A 220 14.16 25.15 -3.16
C VAL A 220 14.47 26.60 -2.78
N GLU A 221 14.49 27.49 -3.77
CA GLU A 221 14.63 28.93 -3.50
C GLU A 221 13.37 29.53 -2.89
N ARG A 222 12.21 29.01 -3.30
CA ARG A 222 10.89 29.48 -2.90
C ARG A 222 10.10 28.35 -2.28
N PRO A 223 10.07 28.25 -0.95
CA PRO A 223 9.29 27.25 -0.27
C PRO A 223 7.79 27.31 -0.63
N LEU A 224 7.16 26.15 -0.70
CA LEU A 224 5.72 26.05 -0.89
C LEU A 224 4.98 26.55 0.37
N PRO A 225 3.88 27.28 0.23
CA PRO A 225 2.98 27.57 1.35
C PRO A 225 2.55 26.31 2.09
N GLU A 226 2.26 26.44 3.38
CA GLU A 226 1.89 25.30 4.22
C GLU A 226 0.65 24.55 3.70
N GLN A 227 -0.31 25.28 3.18
CA GLN A 227 -1.57 24.78 2.67
C GLN A 227 -1.51 24.32 1.20
N SER A 228 -0.31 24.32 0.58
CA SER A 228 -0.18 23.89 -0.80
C SER A 228 -0.59 22.42 -0.97
N PRO A 229 -1.40 22.10 -1.99
CA PRO A 229 -1.72 20.72 -2.32
C PRO A 229 -0.49 19.93 -2.74
N MET A 230 -0.58 18.59 -2.68
CA MET A 230 0.27 17.77 -3.53
C MET A 230 -0.15 17.99 -4.97
N VAL A 231 0.77 18.32 -5.84
CA VAL A 231 0.52 18.55 -7.27
C VAL A 231 1.08 17.41 -8.09
N ALA A 232 0.28 16.86 -8.99
CA ALA A 232 0.70 15.84 -9.95
C ALA A 232 0.33 16.26 -11.38
N ALA A 233 1.17 15.87 -12.33
CA ALA A 233 0.86 16.00 -13.75
C ALA A 233 -0.06 14.87 -14.20
N ALA A 234 -1.11 15.18 -14.94
CA ALA A 234 -2.07 14.22 -15.45
C ALA A 234 -1.47 13.26 -16.50
N ASP A 235 -0.33 13.61 -17.09
CA ASP A 235 0.45 12.75 -17.98
C ASP A 235 1.40 11.80 -17.20
N ASN A 236 1.28 11.72 -15.88
CA ASN A 236 2.13 10.91 -15.01
C ASN A 236 3.63 11.21 -15.14
N SER A 237 4.00 12.46 -15.42
CA SER A 237 5.39 12.85 -15.65
C SER A 237 6.11 13.41 -14.43
N PHE A 238 5.37 13.83 -13.42
CA PHE A 238 5.88 14.24 -12.12
C PHE A 238 4.78 14.36 -11.08
N TYR A 239 5.19 14.34 -9.82
CA TYR A 239 4.46 14.98 -8.73
C TYR A 239 5.44 15.70 -7.80
N PHE A 240 4.93 16.68 -7.07
CA PHE A 240 5.66 17.33 -5.99
C PHE A 240 4.71 17.75 -4.86
N ARG A 241 5.27 17.90 -3.66
CA ARG A 241 4.57 18.41 -2.49
C ARG A 241 5.54 19.01 -1.49
N ARG A 242 5.03 19.85 -0.60
CA ARG A 242 5.79 20.37 0.53
C ARG A 242 6.21 19.26 1.48
N GLU A 243 7.46 19.33 1.98
CA GLU A 243 8.01 18.47 3.03
C GLU A 243 8.81 19.33 4.01
N GLY A 244 8.12 19.91 5.01
CA GLY A 244 8.71 20.92 5.89
C GLY A 244 9.16 22.16 5.11
N GLU A 245 10.45 22.51 5.16
CA GLU A 245 11.06 23.59 4.40
C GLU A 245 11.47 23.17 2.99
N TYR A 246 11.42 21.87 2.70
CA TYR A 246 11.83 21.23 1.46
C TYR A 246 10.64 20.88 0.58
N VAL A 247 10.94 20.31 -0.58
CA VAL A 247 9.94 19.76 -1.51
C VAL A 247 10.27 18.30 -1.81
N LEU A 248 9.29 17.44 -1.67
CA LEU A 248 9.36 16.08 -2.19
C LEU A 248 8.95 16.10 -3.66
N ILE A 249 9.77 15.48 -4.52
CA ILE A 249 9.56 15.36 -5.96
C ILE A 249 9.66 13.90 -6.41
N SER A 250 8.96 13.54 -7.50
CA SER A 250 9.06 12.22 -8.13
C SER A 250 8.84 12.31 -9.64
N PRO A 251 9.62 11.57 -10.46
CA PRO A 251 9.42 11.48 -11.91
C PRO A 251 8.26 10.56 -12.32
N VAL A 252 7.60 9.93 -11.38
CA VAL A 252 6.46 8.99 -11.58
C VAL A 252 6.80 7.85 -12.55
N GLU A 253 8.07 7.47 -12.67
CA GLU A 253 8.49 6.38 -13.55
C GLU A 253 7.82 5.04 -13.18
N THR A 254 7.52 4.26 -14.22
CA THR A 254 6.94 2.92 -14.11
C THR A 254 7.83 1.95 -14.89
N VAL A 255 9.02 1.71 -14.36
CA VAL A 255 10.02 0.83 -14.99
C VAL A 255 9.97 -0.54 -14.33
N PRO A 256 9.69 -1.62 -15.09
CA PRO A 256 9.68 -2.98 -14.56
C PRO A 256 11.03 -3.33 -13.92
N SER A 257 10.96 -4.07 -12.80
CA SER A 257 12.12 -4.55 -12.06
C SER A 257 11.83 -5.95 -11.51
N GLY A 258 12.86 -6.67 -11.13
CA GLY A 258 12.74 -7.78 -10.20
C GLY A 258 12.67 -7.28 -8.77
N PRO A 259 12.42 -8.17 -7.79
CA PRO A 259 12.58 -7.87 -6.37
C PRO A 259 14.03 -7.51 -6.07
N GLU A 260 14.24 -6.32 -5.51
CA GLU A 260 15.59 -5.80 -5.19
C GLU A 260 15.52 -4.72 -4.10
N ASP A 261 16.64 -4.41 -3.48
CA ASP A 261 16.81 -3.15 -2.74
C ASP A 261 17.05 -2.01 -3.75
N ALA A 262 15.95 -1.51 -4.32
CA ALA A 262 15.97 -0.55 -5.41
C ALA A 262 16.60 0.79 -4.96
N ARG A 263 17.46 1.34 -5.82
CA ARG A 263 18.15 2.63 -5.61
C ARG A 263 17.91 3.56 -6.79
N PRO A 264 17.96 4.90 -6.60
CA PRO A 264 17.85 5.86 -7.69
C PRO A 264 18.89 5.58 -8.78
N ARG A 265 18.49 5.67 -10.03
CA ARG A 265 19.41 5.57 -11.17
C ARG A 265 19.98 6.95 -11.50
N PRO A 266 21.24 7.03 -11.95
CA PRO A 266 21.82 8.28 -12.40
C PRO A 266 20.96 8.96 -13.48
N GLY A 267 20.77 10.28 -13.38
CA GLY A 267 20.03 11.08 -14.34
C GLY A 267 18.51 11.14 -14.13
N ASP A 268 17.90 10.29 -13.30
CA ASP A 268 16.43 10.30 -13.10
C ASP A 268 15.99 11.57 -12.36
N ILE A 269 16.70 11.94 -11.31
CA ILE A 269 16.38 13.13 -10.51
C ILE A 269 16.77 14.40 -11.25
N GLU A 270 17.90 14.41 -11.91
CA GLU A 270 18.38 15.57 -12.69
C GLU A 270 17.41 15.95 -13.82
N ARG A 271 16.91 14.95 -14.57
CA ARG A 271 15.87 15.17 -15.60
C ARG A 271 14.59 15.71 -15.01
N LEU A 272 14.18 15.19 -13.85
CA LEU A 272 12.99 15.67 -13.13
C LEU A 272 13.17 17.12 -12.68
N ILE A 273 14.32 17.48 -12.12
CA ILE A 273 14.63 18.87 -11.69
C ILE A 273 14.53 19.83 -12.88
N VAL A 274 15.13 19.49 -14.02
CA VAL A 274 15.02 20.30 -15.24
C VAL A 274 13.55 20.52 -15.62
N ARG A 275 12.74 19.44 -15.61
CA ARG A 275 11.30 19.52 -15.93
C ARG A 275 10.54 20.38 -14.93
N LEU A 276 10.74 20.17 -13.65
CA LEU A 276 10.04 20.93 -12.61
C LEU A 276 10.41 22.42 -12.64
N ASN A 277 11.65 22.77 -12.92
CA ASN A 277 12.07 24.18 -13.07
C ASN A 277 11.49 24.85 -14.34
N GLN A 278 10.96 24.09 -15.29
CA GLN A 278 10.22 24.63 -16.44
C GLN A 278 8.76 24.93 -16.13
N VAL A 279 8.14 24.11 -15.25
CA VAL A 279 6.71 24.20 -14.94
C VAL A 279 6.41 24.84 -13.59
N THR A 280 7.46 25.12 -12.79
CA THR A 280 7.38 25.79 -11.49
C THR A 280 8.42 26.88 -11.33
N THR A 281 8.18 27.78 -10.38
CA THR A 281 9.13 28.80 -9.94
C THR A 281 9.85 28.40 -8.63
N LEU A 282 9.89 27.12 -8.30
CA LEU A 282 10.50 26.61 -7.06
C LEU A 282 11.99 26.93 -6.96
N GLY A 283 12.72 26.94 -8.08
CA GLY A 283 14.17 27.15 -8.09
C GLY A 283 14.88 26.04 -7.35
N ILE A 284 14.68 24.78 -7.81
CA ILE A 284 15.30 23.61 -7.19
C ILE A 284 16.83 23.69 -7.35
N ARG A 285 17.56 23.59 -6.23
CA ARG A 285 19.03 23.75 -6.15
C ARG A 285 19.73 22.42 -5.96
N ASP A 286 19.46 21.75 -4.83
CA ASP A 286 20.20 20.59 -4.38
C ASP A 286 19.28 19.44 -3.99
N VAL A 287 19.79 18.20 -4.14
CA VAL A 287 19.12 16.98 -3.68
C VAL A 287 19.63 16.63 -2.28
N ARG A 288 18.76 16.67 -1.28
CA ARG A 288 19.06 16.29 0.10
C ARG A 288 19.13 14.79 0.29
N SER A 289 18.14 14.10 -0.26
CA SER A 289 18.04 12.65 -0.22
C SER A 289 17.20 12.16 -1.38
N ALA A 290 17.47 10.93 -1.81
CA ALA A 290 16.69 10.26 -2.83
C ALA A 290 16.59 8.77 -2.53
N TRP A 291 15.47 8.17 -2.93
CA TRP A 291 15.23 6.75 -2.77
C TRP A 291 14.38 6.21 -3.91
N THR A 292 14.37 4.89 -4.06
CA THR A 292 13.48 4.19 -5.01
C THR A 292 12.77 3.06 -4.27
N GLY A 293 11.45 3.02 -4.35
CA GLY A 293 10.64 1.90 -3.91
C GLY A 293 10.22 1.01 -5.08
N LEU A 294 9.65 -0.15 -4.76
CA LEU A 294 9.05 -1.07 -5.72
C LEU A 294 7.53 -1.10 -5.53
N ARG A 295 6.78 -0.54 -6.46
CA ARG A 295 5.33 -0.67 -6.53
C ARG A 295 5.01 -1.97 -7.22
N THR A 296 4.55 -2.95 -6.46
CA THR A 296 4.25 -4.28 -7.02
C THR A 296 2.77 -4.38 -7.34
N GLU A 297 2.47 -4.65 -8.58
CA GLU A 297 1.11 -4.61 -9.11
C GLU A 297 0.74 -5.95 -9.74
N ALA A 298 -0.53 -6.32 -9.60
CA ALA A 298 -1.14 -7.36 -10.40
C ALA A 298 -1.46 -6.81 -11.81
N ALA A 299 -1.68 -7.68 -12.79
CA ALA A 299 -1.83 -7.27 -14.20
C ALA A 299 -3.05 -6.35 -14.45
N ASP A 300 -4.05 -6.37 -13.57
CA ASP A 300 -5.23 -5.47 -13.62
C ASP A 300 -5.08 -4.21 -12.77
N GLY A 301 -3.93 -4.03 -12.10
CA GLY A 301 -3.66 -2.89 -11.22
C GLY A 301 -4.45 -2.92 -9.90
N VAL A 302 -5.18 -4.00 -9.61
CA VAL A 302 -5.99 -4.14 -8.40
C VAL A 302 -5.23 -4.99 -7.36
N PRO A 303 -5.17 -4.57 -6.07
CA PRO A 303 -4.58 -5.37 -5.01
C PRO A 303 -5.18 -6.77 -4.89
N VAL A 304 -4.43 -7.70 -4.30
CA VAL A 304 -4.87 -9.07 -4.08
C VAL A 304 -5.03 -9.32 -2.57
N ALA A 305 -6.20 -9.77 -2.16
CA ALA A 305 -6.48 -10.25 -0.81
C ALA A 305 -7.42 -11.46 -0.89
N GLY A 306 -6.97 -12.64 -0.48
CA GLY A 306 -7.77 -13.85 -0.51
C GLY A 306 -6.98 -15.14 -0.38
N PHE A 307 -7.65 -16.21 -0.01
CA PHE A 307 -7.08 -17.54 -0.02
C PHE A 307 -6.77 -18.00 -1.45
N ASP A 308 -5.66 -18.71 -1.59
CA ASP A 308 -5.36 -19.42 -2.81
C ASP A 308 -6.33 -20.59 -3.01
N ALA A 309 -6.80 -20.78 -4.25
CA ALA A 309 -7.80 -21.81 -4.54
C ALA A 309 -7.23 -23.24 -4.48
N GLU A 310 -5.95 -23.42 -4.80
CA GLU A 310 -5.29 -24.72 -4.93
C GLU A 310 -4.37 -25.04 -3.74
N ALA A 311 -4.03 -24.00 -2.93
CA ALA A 311 -3.18 -24.12 -1.76
C ALA A 311 -3.95 -23.76 -0.47
N PRO A 312 -4.75 -24.67 0.09
CA PRO A 312 -5.53 -24.41 1.31
C PRO A 312 -4.65 -23.89 2.45
N GLY A 313 -5.11 -22.83 3.12
CA GLY A 313 -4.34 -22.17 4.18
C GLY A 313 -3.25 -21.21 3.70
N PHE A 314 -3.05 -21.05 2.39
CA PHE A 314 -2.21 -19.99 1.83
C PHE A 314 -3.09 -18.77 1.52
N TYR A 315 -2.73 -17.60 2.06
CA TYR A 315 -3.47 -16.36 1.89
C TYR A 315 -2.59 -15.29 1.23
N TRP A 316 -3.07 -14.68 0.16
CA TRP A 316 -2.41 -13.59 -0.53
C TRP A 316 -2.81 -12.24 0.09
N LEU A 317 -1.84 -11.38 0.38
CA LEU A 317 -2.04 -9.97 0.73
C LEU A 317 -0.95 -9.14 0.02
N ALA A 318 -1.09 -8.98 -1.28
CA ALA A 318 -0.04 -8.48 -2.15
C ALA A 318 -0.58 -7.59 -3.28
N GLY A 319 0.30 -7.09 -4.13
CA GLY A 319 -0.11 -6.33 -5.31
C GLY A 319 -0.67 -4.94 -5.03
N GLN A 320 -0.38 -4.33 -3.87
CA GLN A 320 -0.92 -3.02 -3.49
C GLN A 320 -0.38 -1.85 -4.32
N GLY A 321 0.55 -2.06 -5.24
CA GLY A 321 1.07 -1.04 -6.14
C GLY A 321 1.53 0.23 -5.42
N GLY A 322 0.94 1.35 -5.81
CA GLY A 322 1.14 2.64 -5.15
C GLY A 322 0.22 2.92 -3.97
N TYR A 323 -0.68 1.99 -3.62
CA TYR A 323 -1.84 2.21 -2.75
C TYR A 323 -1.67 1.62 -1.35
N GLY A 324 -0.51 1.04 -1.01
CA GLY A 324 -0.32 0.27 0.21
C GLY A 324 -0.73 0.98 1.49
N PHE A 325 -0.38 2.26 1.68
CA PHE A 325 -0.80 3.03 2.85
C PHE A 325 -2.27 3.42 2.81
N GLN A 326 -2.75 3.89 1.67
CA GLN A 326 -4.13 4.39 1.56
C GLN A 326 -5.19 3.29 1.62
N THR A 327 -4.80 2.02 1.46
CA THR A 327 -5.71 0.87 1.57
C THR A 327 -5.43 0.00 2.78
N SER A 328 -4.38 0.28 3.57
CA SER A 328 -3.84 -0.63 4.59
C SER A 328 -4.85 -1.09 5.61
N SER A 329 -5.57 -0.16 6.26
CA SER A 329 -6.51 -0.52 7.34
C SER A 329 -7.74 -1.25 6.82
N ALA A 330 -8.28 -0.85 5.66
CA ALA A 330 -9.43 -1.51 5.05
C ALA A 330 -9.08 -2.92 4.53
N MET A 331 -7.91 -3.09 3.90
CA MET A 331 -7.45 -4.41 3.48
C MET A 331 -7.15 -5.32 4.66
N ALA A 332 -6.60 -4.79 5.75
CA ALA A 332 -6.36 -5.55 6.97
C ALA A 332 -7.68 -6.00 7.64
N GLU A 333 -8.68 -5.12 7.70
CA GLU A 333 -10.03 -5.45 8.19
C GLU A 333 -10.66 -6.58 7.36
N LEU A 334 -10.61 -6.46 6.03
CA LEU A 334 -11.14 -7.46 5.11
C LEU A 334 -10.40 -8.80 5.25
N ALA A 335 -9.07 -8.79 5.22
CA ALA A 335 -8.25 -9.99 5.29
C ALA A 335 -8.42 -10.69 6.65
N ALA A 336 -8.45 -9.96 7.76
CA ALA A 336 -8.69 -10.53 9.08
C ALA A 336 -10.09 -11.19 9.15
N GLY A 337 -11.11 -10.55 8.63
CA GLY A 337 -12.46 -11.12 8.55
C GLY A 337 -12.51 -12.44 7.77
N GLN A 338 -11.85 -12.51 6.61
CA GLN A 338 -11.78 -13.72 5.78
C GLN A 338 -10.99 -14.85 6.47
N ILE A 339 -9.85 -14.54 7.08
CA ILE A 339 -8.99 -15.51 7.76
C ILE A 339 -9.72 -16.11 8.97
N LEU A 340 -10.31 -15.28 9.82
CA LEU A 340 -11.04 -15.75 11.02
C LEU A 340 -12.29 -16.56 10.65
N ALA A 341 -13.02 -16.18 9.61
CA ALA A 341 -14.16 -16.96 9.11
C ALA A 341 -13.72 -18.33 8.54
N GLY A 342 -12.58 -18.37 7.83
CA GLY A 342 -12.00 -19.62 7.30
C GLY A 342 -11.56 -20.58 8.40
N GLN A 343 -10.99 -20.08 9.48
CA GLN A 343 -10.60 -20.89 10.65
C GLN A 343 -11.84 -21.47 11.37
N GLY A 344 -12.90 -20.66 11.52
CA GLY A 344 -14.17 -21.11 12.14
C GLY A 344 -14.86 -22.23 11.35
N ALA A 345 -14.79 -22.19 10.01
CA ALA A 345 -15.34 -23.23 9.16
C ALA A 345 -14.56 -24.57 9.22
N GLY A 346 -13.23 -24.51 9.45
CA GLY A 346 -12.38 -25.69 9.60
C GLY A 346 -12.54 -26.42 10.94
N LEU A 347 -12.94 -25.73 12.00
CA LEU A 347 -13.21 -26.28 13.33
C LEU A 347 -14.64 -26.85 13.46
N GLY A 348 -15.53 -26.55 12.49
CA GLY A 348 -16.95 -26.90 12.51
C GLY A 348 -17.35 -28.05 11.59
N ALA A 349 -16.45 -28.86 11.02
CA ALA A 349 -16.78 -30.00 10.17
C ALA A 349 -17.23 -31.24 11.00
N GLY A 350 -18.14 -31.02 11.96
CA GLY A 350 -18.88 -32.01 12.74
C GLY A 350 -20.33 -31.57 12.87
N SER A 351 -21.17 -32.07 11.96
CA SER A 351 -22.66 -32.11 12.02
C SER A 351 -23.41 -30.76 12.13
N GLY A 352 -24.17 -30.42 11.09
CA GLY A 352 -25.32 -29.51 11.18
C GLY A 352 -25.71 -28.91 9.82
N ALA A 353 -26.64 -29.61 9.15
CA ALA A 353 -27.28 -29.12 7.93
C ALA A 353 -28.18 -27.89 8.21
N GLY A 354 -28.15 -26.94 7.27
CA GLY A 354 -29.31 -26.13 6.92
C GLY A 354 -29.37 -24.74 7.53
N HIS A 355 -29.16 -23.72 6.67
CA HIS A 355 -30.16 -22.68 6.36
C HIS A 355 -29.55 -21.71 5.35
N SER A 356 -30.13 -21.73 4.15
CA SER A 356 -29.90 -20.72 3.13
C SER A 356 -30.61 -19.42 3.55
N ALA A 357 -29.85 -18.44 3.98
CA ALA A 357 -30.34 -17.06 4.07
C ALA A 357 -29.87 -16.31 2.85
N GLY A 358 -30.79 -15.67 2.12
CA GLY A 358 -30.54 -14.93 0.90
C GLY A 358 -29.47 -13.84 1.08
N ALA A 359 -28.44 -13.91 0.27
CA ALA A 359 -27.39 -12.91 0.24
C ALA A 359 -27.93 -11.61 -0.35
N ALA A 360 -28.26 -10.64 0.49
CA ALA A 360 -28.34 -9.26 0.07
C ALA A 360 -26.94 -8.83 -0.37
N HIS A 361 -26.80 -8.29 -1.58
CA HIS A 361 -25.55 -7.75 -2.10
C HIS A 361 -25.08 -6.57 -1.25
N HIS A 362 -24.24 -6.85 -0.26
CA HIS A 362 -23.58 -5.83 0.57
C HIS A 362 -22.37 -5.29 -0.21
N PRO A 363 -22.05 -3.97 -0.16
CA PRO A 363 -20.85 -3.41 -0.81
C PRO A 363 -19.56 -4.16 -0.48
N ALA A 364 -19.42 -4.64 0.75
CA ALA A 364 -18.28 -5.46 1.20
C ALA A 364 -18.08 -6.76 0.39
N SER A 365 -19.12 -7.33 -0.24
CA SER A 365 -19.00 -8.55 -1.04
C SER A 365 -18.35 -8.27 -2.41
N ARG A 366 -18.68 -7.15 -3.04
CA ARG A 366 -18.09 -6.75 -4.34
C ARG A 366 -16.60 -6.44 -4.22
N THR A 367 -16.20 -5.74 -3.16
CA THR A 367 -14.80 -5.43 -2.87
C THR A 367 -14.00 -6.72 -2.61
N ALA A 368 -14.55 -7.67 -1.85
CA ALA A 368 -13.92 -8.96 -1.61
C ALA A 368 -13.73 -9.76 -2.89
N GLU A 369 -14.73 -9.81 -3.78
CA GLU A 369 -14.65 -10.47 -5.08
C GLU A 369 -13.61 -9.82 -6.00
N ALA A 370 -13.55 -8.48 -6.04
CA ALA A 370 -12.59 -7.74 -6.84
C ALA A 370 -11.14 -7.98 -6.37
N LEU A 371 -10.93 -8.26 -5.08
CA LEU A 371 -9.60 -8.50 -4.50
C LEU A 371 -9.21 -9.99 -4.47
N ALA A 372 -10.14 -10.90 -4.74
CA ALA A 372 -9.89 -12.34 -4.62
C ALA A 372 -8.73 -12.82 -5.50
N ALA A 373 -7.86 -13.66 -4.94
CA ALA A 373 -6.76 -14.29 -5.68
C ALA A 373 -7.27 -15.17 -6.83
N THR A 374 -8.44 -15.77 -6.67
CA THR A 374 -9.08 -16.64 -7.68
C THR A 374 -9.47 -15.93 -8.97
N ARG A 375 -9.53 -14.57 -9.02
CA ARG A 375 -9.86 -13.83 -10.26
C ARG A 375 -8.90 -14.12 -11.42
N TRP A 376 -7.72 -14.68 -11.13
CA TRP A 376 -6.72 -15.05 -12.12
C TRP A 376 -6.87 -16.48 -12.65
N SER A 377 -7.47 -17.39 -11.90
CA SER A 377 -7.70 -18.79 -12.32
C SER A 377 -8.76 -18.92 -13.41
N ILE A 378 -9.64 -17.91 -13.57
CA ILE A 378 -10.74 -17.94 -14.55
C ILE A 378 -10.28 -17.47 -15.95
N ARG A 379 -9.08 -16.92 -16.08
CA ARG A 379 -8.57 -16.32 -17.33
C ARG A 379 -7.53 -17.17 -18.09
N ARG A 380 -7.33 -18.45 -17.70
CA ARG A 380 -6.47 -19.39 -18.39
C ARG A 380 -7.23 -20.38 -19.27
#